data_cd80826c627dd0a53164ab75609206ed
#
_entry.id   cd80826c627dd0a53164ab75609206ed
#
_cell.length_a   1.000
_cell.length_b   1.000
_cell.length_c   1.000
_cell.angle_alpha   90.00
_cell.angle_beta   90.00
_cell.angle_gamma   90.00
#
_symmetry.space_group_name_H-M   'P 1'
#
loop_
_entity.id
_entity.type
_entity.pdbx_description
1 polymer ?
#
loop_
_entity_poly.entity_id
_entity_poly.type
_entity_poly.pdbx_seq_one_letter_code
_entity_poly.pdbx_strand_id
1 'polypeptide(L)'
;MKIKKIIAWILTGIMVLSLAGCGKSESAETKTEQNEEQTEAQSVDQAEEQTEAQADTQETEGGRKAVFVSLMSGGVVWSAAERGFTDACNELGWEGQFVAPLEVNSLSQMLELAESAVTNDADALVGPMIDGDVFEDVFKRAKDQGMAIVTTNCTPNDQIDCWVGTAQVALGEKQAETLVEIAGDDPINVVYIQTALTLTSANNVFNAFSEKLKELRPDATIISQEENNSDASKTSDKLSALIKSYPEINCVVCYDGYAPVGVGALVTELNLQDKLHVVGVDDDPQTLKYVKDGVIDCTIAQDFYTMGYECVMLANKVLNGEEVPFDNDSGTILITKDDVDSYSAERGIELPQ
;
A
#
# COMPACT_ATOMS: atom_id res chain seq x y z
N MET A 1 17.73 -7.60 -51.19
CA MET A 1 16.86 -7.55 -52.42
C MET A 1 15.48 -7.03 -51.99
N LYS A 2 15.22 -5.77 -52.40
CA LYS A 2 13.93 -5.10 -52.73
C LYS A 2 12.74 -5.35 -51.79
N ILE A 3 12.36 -4.41 -50.83
CA ILE A 3 11.52 -3.21 -51.04
C ILE A 3 10.16 -3.52 -51.74
N LYS A 4 9.05 -3.30 -51.05
CA LYS A 4 7.94 -2.50 -51.57
C LYS A 4 7.03 -1.96 -50.44
N LYS A 5 7.03 -0.63 -50.39
CA LYS A 5 6.02 0.25 -49.75
C LYS A 5 4.73 0.20 -50.57
N ILE A 6 3.57 0.33 -49.92
CA ILE A 6 2.38 0.92 -50.55
C ILE A 6 1.77 1.90 -49.56
N ILE A 7 1.65 3.13 -50.06
CA ILE A 7 1.04 4.35 -49.48
C ILE A 7 -0.28 4.55 -50.24
N ALA A 8 -1.22 5.21 -49.58
CA ALA A 8 -2.23 6.12 -50.11
C ALA A 8 -3.69 5.69 -49.81
N TRP A 9 -4.68 6.49 -49.51
CA TRP A 9 -5.00 7.92 -49.59
C TRP A 9 -6.37 8.07 -48.89
N ILE A 10 -6.61 9.03 -47.95
CA ILE A 10 -7.32 10.33 -48.01
C ILE A 10 -8.72 10.33 -48.72
N LEU A 11 -9.73 10.81 -47.98
CA LEU A 11 -10.79 11.76 -48.41
C LEU A 11 -11.71 12.04 -47.21
N THR A 12 -11.59 13.15 -46.54
CA THR A 12 -12.24 14.48 -46.60
C THR A 12 -13.73 14.45 -46.93
N GLY A 13 -14.54 14.93 -46.04
CA GLY A 13 -15.94 15.27 -46.24
C GLY A 13 -16.44 16.22 -45.19
N ILE A 14 -16.30 17.50 -45.47
CA ILE A 14 -16.89 18.67 -44.79
C ILE A 14 -18.35 18.77 -45.22
N MET A 15 -19.28 19.04 -44.31
CA MET A 15 -20.44 19.84 -44.60
C MET A 15 -21.01 20.58 -43.40
N VAL A 16 -21.20 21.83 -43.64
CA VAL A 16 -21.55 22.98 -42.82
C VAL A 16 -23.03 23.32 -43.02
N LEU A 17 -23.55 24.19 -42.18
CA LEU A 17 -24.76 25.03 -42.23
C LEU A 17 -26.02 24.41 -41.57
N SER A 18 -26.86 25.17 -40.89
CA SER A 18 -27.00 26.60 -40.57
C SER A 18 -28.24 26.86 -39.71
N LEU A 19 -28.16 27.92 -38.87
CA LEU A 19 -29.14 28.99 -38.66
C LEU A 19 -30.48 28.68 -37.98
N ALA A 20 -30.68 29.25 -36.85
CA ALA A 20 -31.22 30.56 -36.47
C ALA A 20 -32.69 30.49 -35.99
N GLY A 21 -32.97 31.14 -34.89
CA GLY A 21 -34.32 31.39 -34.38
C GLY A 21 -34.31 32.27 -33.13
N CYS A 22 -34.39 33.55 -33.32
CA CYS A 22 -34.60 34.62 -32.33
C CYS A 22 -35.99 34.53 -31.66
N GLY A 23 -36.05 34.96 -30.40
CA GLY A 23 -37.30 35.31 -29.73
C GLY A 23 -37.05 36.15 -28.47
N LYS A 24 -37.20 37.46 -28.62
CA LYS A 24 -37.22 38.50 -27.61
C LYS A 24 -38.58 38.57 -26.91
N SER A 25 -38.62 38.97 -25.63
CA SER A 25 -39.53 39.96 -25.02
C SER A 25 -39.28 40.02 -23.52
N GLU A 26 -38.70 41.07 -22.97
CA GLU A 26 -39.24 42.30 -22.37
C GLU A 26 -40.02 42.07 -21.07
N SER A 27 -39.41 42.49 -20.02
CA SER A 27 -39.57 43.63 -19.10
C SER A 27 -40.79 43.63 -18.15
N ALA A 28 -40.54 43.80 -16.87
CA ALA A 28 -41.21 44.82 -16.04
C ALA A 28 -40.47 44.99 -14.70
N GLU A 29 -40.05 46.21 -14.50
CA GLU A 29 -39.62 46.82 -13.25
C GLU A 29 -40.79 46.97 -12.26
N THR A 30 -40.54 46.94 -10.97
CA THR A 30 -41.18 47.89 -10.04
C THR A 30 -40.31 48.09 -8.80
N LYS A 31 -40.12 49.33 -8.51
CA LYS A 31 -39.36 50.01 -7.45
C LYS A 31 -40.10 50.00 -6.11
N THR A 32 -39.31 50.39 -5.11
CA THR A 32 -39.60 51.30 -3.98
C THR A 32 -39.86 50.59 -2.65
N GLU A 33 -39.38 50.96 -1.47
CA GLU A 33 -38.82 52.19 -0.92
C GLU A 33 -38.05 51.90 0.40
N GLN A 34 -37.22 52.85 0.74
CA GLN A 34 -36.40 53.05 1.94
C GLN A 34 -37.21 53.13 3.23
N ASN A 35 -36.62 52.80 4.38
CA ASN A 35 -36.70 53.71 5.54
C ASN A 35 -35.45 53.57 6.42
N GLU A 36 -34.74 54.67 6.57
CA GLU A 36 -33.74 54.96 7.58
C GLU A 36 -34.44 55.36 8.88
N GLU A 37 -33.86 55.01 10.02
CA GLU A 37 -33.82 55.94 11.16
C GLU A 37 -32.67 55.57 12.13
N GLN A 38 -31.89 56.58 12.41
CA GLN A 38 -30.78 56.72 13.35
C GLN A 38 -31.27 56.79 14.82
N THR A 39 -30.38 56.49 15.73
CA THR A 39 -29.94 57.33 16.88
C THR A 39 -29.28 56.44 17.93
N GLU A 40 -28.18 56.67 18.33
CA GLU A 40 -27.26 57.52 19.06
C GLU A 40 -26.44 56.72 20.12
N ALA A 41 -25.23 57.16 20.23
CA ALA A 41 -24.13 56.67 21.06
C ALA A 41 -24.36 56.93 22.57
N GLN A 42 -23.73 56.07 23.38
CA GLN A 42 -22.98 56.56 24.57
C GLN A 42 -21.89 55.56 25.00
N SER A 43 -20.68 56.10 25.10
CA SER A 43 -19.46 55.57 25.68
C SER A 43 -19.58 55.32 27.19
N VAL A 44 -18.80 54.40 27.74
CA VAL A 44 -17.79 54.62 28.80
C VAL A 44 -17.14 53.30 29.28
N ASP A 45 -15.81 53.27 29.18
CA ASP A 45 -14.76 52.81 30.09
C ASP A 45 -14.54 51.33 30.50
N GLN A 46 -13.35 50.94 30.12
CA GLN A 46 -12.30 50.10 30.75
C GLN A 46 -12.68 49.01 31.80
N ALA A 47 -12.31 47.78 31.46
CA ALA A 47 -11.55 46.90 32.34
C ALA A 47 -10.81 45.85 31.50
N GLU A 48 -9.49 45.85 31.58
CA GLU A 48 -8.59 44.80 31.13
C GLU A 48 -8.92 43.53 31.94
N GLU A 49 -9.27 42.40 31.26
CA GLU A 49 -9.16 41.09 31.81
C GLU A 49 -8.66 40.14 30.70
N GLN A 50 -7.47 39.61 30.95
CA GLN A 50 -6.84 38.60 30.13
C GLN A 50 -7.77 37.37 30.10
N THR A 51 -8.25 37.07 28.89
CA THR A 51 -8.89 35.77 28.65
C THR A 51 -8.00 35.00 27.70
N GLU A 52 -7.47 33.89 28.26
CA GLU A 52 -6.81 32.84 27.52
C GLU A 52 -7.69 32.43 26.33
N ALA A 53 -7.10 32.44 25.14
CA ALA A 53 -7.74 31.91 23.96
C ALA A 53 -7.85 30.38 24.10
N GLN A 54 -8.98 29.92 24.56
CA GLN A 54 -9.44 28.57 24.30
C GLN A 54 -9.70 28.50 22.78
N ALA A 55 -8.91 27.68 22.10
CA ALA A 55 -9.21 27.25 20.76
C ALA A 55 -10.53 26.47 20.81
N ASP A 56 -11.58 27.11 20.31
CA ASP A 56 -12.88 26.52 20.10
C ASP A 56 -12.72 25.54 18.91
N THR A 57 -12.49 24.27 19.22
CA THR A 57 -12.62 23.20 18.25
C THR A 57 -14.10 23.12 17.89
N GLN A 58 -14.49 23.77 16.79
CA GLN A 58 -15.77 23.49 16.14
C GLN A 58 -15.79 22.00 15.78
N GLU A 59 -16.51 21.20 16.59
CA GLU A 59 -17.02 19.91 16.14
C GLU A 59 -17.88 20.17 14.91
N THR A 60 -17.37 19.80 13.74
CA THR A 60 -18.16 19.72 12.52
C THR A 60 -19.18 18.60 12.72
N GLU A 61 -20.49 18.94 12.68
CA GLU A 61 -21.60 17.98 12.62
C GLU A 61 -21.59 17.25 11.27
N GLY A 62 -20.61 16.40 11.07
CA GLY A 62 -20.41 15.50 9.95
C GLY A 62 -19.05 14.83 10.17
N GLY A 63 -19.01 13.51 10.28
CA GLY A 63 -17.76 12.79 10.47
C GLY A 63 -16.75 13.18 9.39
N ARG A 64 -15.46 13.22 9.74
CA ARG A 64 -14.38 13.41 8.78
C ARG A 64 -14.42 12.34 7.68
N LYS A 65 -13.82 12.64 6.54
CA LYS A 65 -13.79 11.76 5.38
C LYS A 65 -12.37 11.33 5.07
N ALA A 66 -12.14 10.01 5.04
CA ALA A 66 -10.88 9.42 4.63
C ALA A 66 -11.01 8.69 3.28
N VAL A 67 -10.00 8.84 2.42
CA VAL A 67 -9.92 8.10 1.16
C VAL A 67 -8.63 7.27 1.17
N PHE A 68 -8.78 5.95 1.04
CA PHE A 68 -7.67 5.01 0.86
C PHE A 68 -7.51 4.70 -0.62
N VAL A 69 -6.36 5.07 -1.20
CA VAL A 69 -6.02 4.74 -2.59
C VAL A 69 -5.15 3.50 -2.61
N SER A 70 -5.73 2.36 -2.99
CA SER A 70 -5.06 1.06 -3.04
C SER A 70 -4.34 0.83 -4.38
N LEU A 71 -3.45 -0.17 -4.43
CA LEU A 71 -2.78 -0.62 -5.66
C LEU A 71 -3.68 -1.45 -6.58
N MET A 72 -4.68 -2.10 -5.99
CA MET A 72 -5.61 -2.97 -6.71
C MET A 72 -6.89 -3.18 -5.89
N SER A 73 -7.95 -3.63 -6.55
CA SER A 73 -9.17 -4.08 -5.88
C SER A 73 -9.05 -5.56 -5.51
N GLY A 74 -9.33 -5.89 -4.25
CA GLY A 74 -9.31 -7.27 -3.76
C GLY A 74 -7.90 -7.83 -3.56
N GLY A 75 -7.79 -9.16 -3.55
CA GLY A 75 -6.59 -9.87 -3.12
C GLY A 75 -6.51 -9.94 -1.58
N VAL A 76 -5.76 -10.92 -1.05
CA VAL A 76 -5.75 -11.21 0.39
C VAL A 76 -5.24 -10.02 1.20
N VAL A 77 -4.07 -9.50 0.83
CA VAL A 77 -3.39 -8.43 1.56
C VAL A 77 -4.18 -7.11 1.52
N TRP A 78 -4.65 -6.68 0.34
CA TRP A 78 -5.39 -5.42 0.22
C TRP A 78 -6.81 -5.49 0.78
N SER A 79 -7.44 -6.67 0.77
CA SER A 79 -8.70 -6.89 1.50
C SER A 79 -8.51 -6.83 3.02
N ALA A 80 -7.34 -7.22 3.53
CA ALA A 80 -7.01 -7.02 4.95
C ALA A 80 -6.85 -5.52 5.27
N ALA A 81 -6.12 -4.77 4.44
CA ALA A 81 -5.99 -3.32 4.58
C ALA A 81 -7.35 -2.60 4.51
N GLU A 82 -8.23 -3.00 3.59
CA GLU A 82 -9.60 -2.46 3.48
C GLU A 82 -10.41 -2.69 4.75
N ARG A 83 -10.32 -3.88 5.36
CA ARG A 83 -11.00 -4.16 6.64
C ARG A 83 -10.44 -3.26 7.74
N GLY A 84 -9.12 -3.19 7.91
CA GLY A 84 -8.50 -2.33 8.93
C GLY A 84 -8.88 -0.85 8.76
N PHE A 85 -8.82 -0.34 7.53
CA PHE A 85 -9.26 1.01 7.19
C PHE A 85 -10.74 1.25 7.54
N THR A 86 -11.61 0.30 7.18
CA THR A 86 -13.05 0.39 7.46
C THR A 86 -13.36 0.37 8.95
N ASP A 87 -12.68 -0.52 9.69
CA ASP A 87 -12.87 -0.63 11.14
C ASP A 87 -12.43 0.64 11.87
N ALA A 88 -11.29 1.24 11.48
CA ALA A 88 -10.81 2.50 12.05
C ALA A 88 -11.77 3.67 11.72
N CYS A 89 -12.27 3.76 10.47
CA CYS A 89 -13.26 4.77 10.10
C CYS A 89 -14.55 4.62 10.93
N ASN A 90 -15.04 3.38 11.11
CA ASN A 90 -16.23 3.11 11.92
C ASN A 90 -16.01 3.48 13.39
N GLU A 91 -14.86 3.18 13.97
CA GLU A 91 -14.50 3.51 15.35
C GLU A 91 -14.52 5.02 15.59
N LEU A 92 -13.99 5.79 14.64
CA LEU A 92 -13.93 7.26 14.71
C LEU A 92 -15.22 7.96 14.23
N GLY A 93 -16.17 7.22 13.67
CA GLY A 93 -17.38 7.81 13.06
C GLY A 93 -17.06 8.58 11.77
N TRP A 94 -16.02 8.18 11.03
CA TRP A 94 -15.61 8.80 9.77
C TRP A 94 -16.30 8.16 8.57
N GLU A 95 -16.46 8.93 7.49
CA GLU A 95 -16.79 8.39 6.17
C GLU A 95 -15.54 7.84 5.52
N GLY A 96 -15.47 6.51 5.33
CA GLY A 96 -14.33 5.85 4.67
C GLY A 96 -14.65 5.48 3.22
N GLN A 97 -13.74 5.79 2.28
CA GLN A 97 -13.80 5.34 0.89
C GLN A 97 -12.52 4.60 0.53
N PHE A 98 -12.62 3.29 0.31
CA PHE A 98 -11.53 2.48 -0.22
C PHE A 98 -11.66 2.39 -1.74
N VAL A 99 -10.69 2.94 -2.47
CA VAL A 99 -10.71 3.02 -3.93
C VAL A 99 -9.45 2.41 -4.53
N ALA A 100 -9.58 1.83 -5.73
CA ALA A 100 -8.48 1.17 -6.41
C ALA A 100 -8.54 1.42 -7.92
N PRO A 101 -7.38 1.42 -8.61
CA PRO A 101 -7.33 1.51 -10.06
C PRO A 101 -7.97 0.28 -10.72
N LEU A 102 -8.48 0.45 -11.93
CA LEU A 102 -9.00 -0.66 -12.74
C LEU A 102 -7.87 -1.58 -13.23
N GLU A 103 -6.72 -0.99 -13.54
CA GLU A 103 -5.50 -1.70 -13.89
C GLU A 103 -4.59 -1.76 -12.68
N VAL A 104 -4.21 -2.97 -12.26
CA VAL A 104 -3.34 -3.22 -11.10
C VAL A 104 -2.06 -2.41 -11.20
N ASN A 105 -1.70 -1.68 -10.13
CA ASN A 105 -0.51 -0.85 -10.03
C ASN A 105 -0.43 0.31 -11.05
N SER A 106 -1.56 0.74 -11.62
CA SER A 106 -1.60 1.88 -12.54
C SER A 106 -1.41 3.21 -11.81
N LEU A 107 -0.18 3.74 -11.82
CA LEU A 107 0.15 5.01 -11.16
C LEU A 107 -0.71 6.18 -11.66
N SER A 108 -1.03 6.23 -12.97
CA SER A 108 -1.87 7.30 -13.53
C SER A 108 -3.29 7.26 -12.99
N GLN A 109 -3.88 6.05 -12.89
CA GLN A 109 -5.23 5.91 -12.32
C GLN A 109 -5.24 6.16 -10.81
N MET A 110 -4.20 5.74 -10.10
CA MET A 110 -4.04 6.05 -8.67
C MET A 110 -3.92 7.56 -8.43
N LEU A 111 -3.17 8.27 -9.29
CA LEU A 111 -3.07 9.73 -9.23
C LEU A 111 -4.45 10.38 -9.46
N GLU A 112 -5.22 9.95 -10.45
CA GLU A 112 -6.59 10.43 -10.69
C GLU A 112 -7.50 10.21 -9.47
N LEU A 113 -7.38 9.07 -8.79
CA LEU A 113 -8.14 8.78 -7.57
C LEU A 113 -7.72 9.69 -6.39
N ALA A 114 -6.41 9.93 -6.22
CA ALA A 114 -5.90 10.86 -5.22
C ALA A 114 -6.34 12.31 -5.51
N GLU A 115 -6.29 12.75 -6.78
CA GLU A 115 -6.81 14.04 -7.19
C GLU A 115 -8.33 14.18 -6.96
N SER A 116 -9.07 13.11 -7.15
CA SER A 116 -10.50 13.07 -6.85
C SER A 116 -10.75 13.24 -5.35
N ALA A 117 -9.94 12.61 -4.48
CA ALA A 117 -10.06 12.76 -3.03
C ALA A 117 -9.84 14.23 -2.61
N VAL A 118 -8.82 14.89 -3.15
CA VAL A 118 -8.53 16.31 -2.89
C VAL A 118 -9.67 17.22 -3.41
N THR A 119 -10.21 16.93 -4.59
CA THR A 119 -11.29 17.73 -5.20
C THR A 119 -12.62 17.57 -4.46
N ASN A 120 -12.85 16.44 -3.82
CA ASN A 120 -14.06 16.16 -3.06
C ASN A 120 -13.91 16.42 -1.55
N ASP A 121 -12.96 17.29 -1.19
CA ASP A 121 -12.76 17.79 0.18
C ASP A 121 -12.65 16.66 1.22
N ALA A 122 -11.83 15.63 0.93
CA ALA A 122 -11.49 14.62 1.93
C ALA A 122 -10.60 15.24 3.01
N ASP A 123 -10.74 14.79 4.25
CA ASP A 123 -9.90 15.23 5.38
C ASP A 123 -8.57 14.45 5.42
N ALA A 124 -8.57 13.21 4.93
CA ALA A 124 -7.38 12.36 4.90
C ALA A 124 -7.25 11.63 3.57
N LEU A 125 -6.01 11.63 3.04
CA LEU A 125 -5.58 10.85 1.89
C LEU A 125 -4.57 9.81 2.39
N VAL A 126 -4.92 8.53 2.27
CA VAL A 126 -4.10 7.46 2.82
C VAL A 126 -3.90 6.32 1.81
N GLY A 127 -2.87 5.48 2.02
CA GLY A 127 -2.65 4.29 1.20
C GLY A 127 -1.26 4.22 0.55
N PRO A 128 -1.02 3.18 -0.27
CA PRO A 128 0.28 2.89 -0.86
C PRO A 128 0.55 3.72 -2.12
N MET A 129 0.79 5.01 -1.97
CA MET A 129 1.19 5.88 -3.08
C MET A 129 2.68 5.68 -3.36
N ILE A 130 2.99 4.63 -4.13
CA ILE A 130 4.29 3.96 -4.24
C ILE A 130 5.40 4.76 -4.91
N ASP A 131 5.05 5.82 -5.63
CA ASP A 131 6.01 6.72 -6.29
C ASP A 131 5.73 8.16 -5.86
N GLY A 132 6.47 8.63 -4.86
CA GLY A 132 6.28 9.96 -4.28
C GLY A 132 6.41 11.09 -5.28
N ASP A 133 7.27 10.96 -6.28
CA ASP A 133 7.49 12.00 -7.30
C ASP A 133 6.22 12.17 -8.17
N VAL A 134 5.53 11.09 -8.48
CA VAL A 134 4.26 11.13 -9.23
C VAL A 134 3.16 11.84 -8.43
N PHE A 135 3.16 11.68 -7.12
CA PHE A 135 2.12 12.24 -6.23
C PHE A 135 2.48 13.60 -5.63
N GLU A 136 3.67 14.16 -5.89
CA GLU A 136 4.16 15.39 -5.24
C GLU A 136 3.16 16.57 -5.35
N ASP A 137 2.66 16.84 -6.56
CA ASP A 137 1.74 17.96 -6.79
C ASP A 137 0.38 17.77 -6.09
N VAL A 138 -0.14 16.54 -6.03
CA VAL A 138 -1.41 16.26 -5.36
C VAL A 138 -1.24 16.31 -3.85
N PHE A 139 -0.12 15.81 -3.32
CA PHE A 139 0.19 15.90 -1.88
C PHE A 139 0.30 17.35 -1.43
N LYS A 140 0.99 18.20 -2.21
CA LYS A 140 1.07 19.62 -1.90
C LYS A 140 -0.30 20.29 -1.84
N ARG A 141 -1.18 20.01 -2.81
CA ARG A 141 -2.55 20.57 -2.81
C ARG A 141 -3.38 20.04 -1.64
N ALA A 142 -3.24 18.75 -1.30
CA ALA A 142 -3.89 18.16 -0.14
C ALA A 142 -3.44 18.86 1.16
N LYS A 143 -2.13 19.08 1.33
CA LYS A 143 -1.57 19.82 2.47
C LYS A 143 -2.05 21.27 2.52
N ASP A 144 -2.10 21.97 1.39
CA ASP A 144 -2.59 23.37 1.30
C ASP A 144 -4.08 23.47 1.72
N GLN A 145 -4.85 22.38 1.64
CA GLN A 145 -6.23 22.26 2.12
C GLN A 145 -6.35 21.76 3.56
N GLY A 146 -5.23 21.42 4.22
CA GLY A 146 -5.21 20.92 5.59
C GLY A 146 -5.52 19.42 5.72
N MET A 147 -5.47 18.66 4.62
CA MET A 147 -5.64 17.21 4.66
C MET A 147 -4.45 16.53 5.33
N ALA A 148 -4.71 15.46 6.08
CA ALA A 148 -3.66 14.54 6.52
C ALA A 148 -3.25 13.58 5.40
N ILE A 149 -1.96 13.33 5.26
CA ILE A 149 -1.41 12.39 4.28
C ILE A 149 -0.62 11.31 5.01
N VAL A 150 -1.14 10.08 5.02
CA VAL A 150 -0.47 8.93 5.62
C VAL A 150 -0.29 7.84 4.57
N THR A 151 0.96 7.53 4.24
CA THR A 151 1.25 6.51 3.25
C THR A 151 1.59 5.17 3.90
N THR A 152 1.41 4.09 3.15
CA THR A 152 1.77 2.73 3.58
C THR A 152 2.44 1.95 2.46
N ASN A 153 3.23 0.95 2.84
CA ASN A 153 3.86 -0.03 1.93
C ASN A 153 4.52 0.59 0.67
N CYS A 154 5.17 1.72 0.84
CA CYS A 154 5.87 2.48 -0.22
C CYS A 154 7.14 3.11 0.31
N THR A 155 7.91 3.75 -0.54
CA THR A 155 9.03 4.59 -0.11
C THR A 155 8.50 5.94 0.36
N PRO A 156 8.65 6.30 1.64
CA PRO A 156 8.17 7.58 2.15
C PRO A 156 8.97 8.76 1.56
N ASN A 157 8.33 9.93 1.46
CA ASN A 157 8.95 11.19 1.08
C ASN A 157 8.60 12.31 2.09
N ASP A 158 9.15 13.50 1.91
CA ASP A 158 9.00 14.62 2.83
C ASP A 158 7.66 15.40 2.68
N GLN A 159 6.81 15.02 1.73
CA GLN A 159 5.51 15.65 1.49
C GLN A 159 4.37 15.02 2.30
N ILE A 160 4.60 13.87 2.92
CA ILE A 160 3.62 13.17 3.76
C ILE A 160 3.73 13.57 5.23
N ASP A 161 2.70 13.32 6.03
CA ASP A 161 2.75 13.54 7.48
C ASP A 161 3.48 12.41 8.18
N CYS A 162 3.18 11.18 7.82
CA CYS A 162 3.89 10.00 8.32
C CYS A 162 3.65 8.80 7.40
N TRP A 163 4.40 7.76 7.67
CA TRP A 163 4.34 6.48 6.99
C TRP A 163 4.04 5.37 8.00
N VAL A 164 3.27 4.35 7.57
CA VAL A 164 3.05 3.12 8.32
C VAL A 164 3.20 1.92 7.41
N GLY A 165 3.96 0.92 7.83
CA GLY A 165 4.17 -0.29 7.04
C GLY A 165 5.20 -1.21 7.65
N THR A 166 5.54 -2.27 6.93
CA THR A 166 6.57 -3.19 7.39
C THR A 166 7.95 -2.56 7.27
N ALA A 167 8.66 -2.47 8.39
CA ALA A 167 10.05 -2.01 8.41
C ALA A 167 10.93 -2.96 7.60
N GLN A 168 11.43 -2.48 6.45
CA GLN A 168 12.16 -3.31 5.46
C GLN A 168 13.39 -3.98 6.07
N VAL A 169 14.15 -3.24 6.89
CA VAL A 169 15.33 -3.78 7.58
C VAL A 169 14.93 -4.88 8.55
N ALA A 170 13.91 -4.63 9.39
CA ALA A 170 13.44 -5.60 10.38
C ALA A 170 12.92 -6.89 9.71
N LEU A 171 12.21 -6.77 8.57
CA LEU A 171 11.77 -7.94 7.80
C LEU A 171 12.94 -8.76 7.28
N GLY A 172 13.96 -8.12 6.69
CA GLY A 172 15.14 -8.82 6.19
C GLY A 172 15.93 -9.51 7.31
N GLU A 173 16.13 -8.84 8.42
CA GLU A 173 16.76 -9.44 9.61
C GLU A 173 15.94 -10.63 10.14
N LYS A 174 14.61 -10.48 10.23
CA LYS A 174 13.71 -11.55 10.65
C LYS A 174 13.77 -12.76 9.72
N GLN A 175 13.84 -12.56 8.41
CA GLN A 175 14.01 -13.63 7.44
C GLN A 175 15.33 -14.41 7.68
N ALA A 176 16.43 -13.70 7.94
CA ALA A 176 17.73 -14.32 8.20
C ALA A 176 17.73 -15.11 9.53
N GLU A 177 17.19 -14.53 10.60
CA GLU A 177 17.06 -15.20 11.91
C GLU A 177 16.22 -16.47 11.80
N THR A 178 15.07 -16.37 11.13
CA THR A 178 14.16 -17.50 10.90
C THR A 178 14.83 -18.61 10.08
N LEU A 179 15.53 -18.24 9.00
CA LEU A 179 16.25 -19.22 8.18
C LEU A 179 17.32 -19.96 8.98
N VAL A 180 18.10 -19.23 9.80
CA VAL A 180 19.15 -19.82 10.65
C VAL A 180 18.56 -20.76 11.70
N GLU A 181 17.43 -20.38 12.30
CA GLU A 181 16.71 -21.23 13.26
C GLU A 181 16.24 -22.54 12.62
N ILE A 182 15.64 -22.46 11.42
CA ILE A 182 15.11 -23.62 10.69
C ILE A 182 16.25 -24.54 10.21
N ALA A 183 17.32 -23.97 9.67
CA ALA A 183 18.45 -24.73 9.14
C ALA A 183 19.29 -25.40 10.27
N GLY A 184 19.27 -24.84 11.48
CA GLY A 184 20.05 -25.37 12.60
C GLY A 184 21.54 -25.50 12.27
N ASP A 185 22.05 -26.73 12.34
CA ASP A 185 23.47 -27.02 12.07
C ASP A 185 23.75 -27.33 10.58
N ASP A 186 22.71 -27.40 9.74
CA ASP A 186 22.88 -27.67 8.31
C ASP A 186 23.57 -26.50 7.58
N PRO A 187 24.35 -26.77 6.53
CA PRO A 187 24.89 -25.70 5.67
C PRO A 187 23.75 -24.86 5.10
N ILE A 188 24.00 -23.56 4.89
CA ILE A 188 23.04 -22.66 4.26
C ILE A 188 23.54 -22.25 2.88
N ASN A 189 22.91 -22.77 1.82
CA ASN A 189 23.13 -22.41 0.43
C ASN A 189 21.80 -21.89 -0.13
N VAL A 190 21.62 -20.57 -0.06
CA VAL A 190 20.29 -19.95 -0.23
C VAL A 190 20.12 -19.29 -1.58
N VAL A 191 18.94 -19.45 -2.16
CA VAL A 191 18.39 -18.63 -3.24
C VAL A 191 17.41 -17.64 -2.65
N TYR A 192 17.59 -16.35 -2.93
CA TYR A 192 16.67 -15.30 -2.54
C TYR A 192 15.82 -14.87 -3.74
N ILE A 193 14.49 -14.91 -3.62
CA ILE A 193 13.56 -14.60 -4.70
C ILE A 193 12.72 -13.39 -4.33
N GLN A 194 12.75 -12.36 -5.19
CA GLN A 194 12.03 -11.10 -4.99
C GLN A 194 11.26 -10.69 -6.24
N THR A 195 10.40 -9.66 -6.12
CA THR A 195 9.56 -9.16 -7.20
C THR A 195 10.39 -8.68 -8.39
N ALA A 196 11.33 -7.75 -8.17
CA ALA A 196 12.18 -7.18 -9.20
C ALA A 196 13.51 -6.70 -8.62
N LEU A 197 14.61 -6.89 -9.35
CA LEU A 197 15.95 -6.44 -8.94
C LEU A 197 16.13 -4.92 -8.97
N THR A 198 15.22 -4.22 -9.62
CA THR A 198 15.21 -2.74 -9.69
C THR A 198 14.38 -2.08 -8.57
N LEU A 199 13.62 -2.87 -7.79
CA LEU A 199 12.75 -2.35 -6.75
C LEU A 199 13.54 -2.05 -5.47
N THR A 200 13.59 -0.77 -5.07
CA THR A 200 14.37 -0.31 -3.92
C THR A 200 13.95 -0.99 -2.63
N SER A 201 12.65 -1.11 -2.36
CA SER A 201 12.14 -1.78 -1.15
C SER A 201 12.58 -3.24 -1.04
N ALA A 202 12.50 -3.99 -2.15
CA ALA A 202 12.96 -5.38 -2.20
C ALA A 202 14.47 -5.49 -1.95
N ASN A 203 15.25 -4.58 -2.53
CA ASN A 203 16.70 -4.56 -2.33
C ASN A 203 17.08 -4.18 -0.89
N ASN A 204 16.33 -3.30 -0.24
CA ASN A 204 16.57 -2.96 1.17
C ASN A 204 16.35 -4.19 2.09
N VAL A 205 15.28 -4.95 1.86
CA VAL A 205 15.02 -6.20 2.59
C VAL A 205 16.12 -7.23 2.32
N PHE A 206 16.49 -7.44 1.05
CA PHE A 206 17.57 -8.36 0.69
C PHE A 206 18.92 -7.97 1.32
N ASN A 207 19.26 -6.68 1.32
CA ASN A 207 20.52 -6.21 1.91
C ASN A 207 20.53 -6.50 3.42
N ALA A 208 19.46 -6.18 4.14
CA ALA A 208 19.32 -6.46 5.56
C ALA A 208 19.37 -7.97 5.85
N PHE A 209 18.68 -8.79 5.05
CA PHE A 209 18.78 -10.25 5.10
C PHE A 209 20.23 -10.73 4.93
N SER A 210 20.91 -10.25 3.89
CA SER A 210 22.26 -10.68 3.55
C SER A 210 23.30 -10.30 4.64
N GLU A 211 23.20 -9.09 5.17
CA GLU A 211 24.05 -8.61 6.26
C GLU A 211 23.83 -9.42 7.55
N LYS A 212 22.57 -9.62 7.92
CA LYS A 212 22.20 -10.39 9.12
C LYS A 212 22.55 -11.87 8.98
N LEU A 213 22.32 -12.48 7.84
CA LEU A 213 22.72 -13.87 7.57
C LEU A 213 24.23 -14.04 7.71
N LYS A 214 25.01 -13.12 7.17
CA LYS A 214 26.48 -13.15 7.28
C LYS A 214 26.96 -12.96 8.72
N GLU A 215 26.26 -12.15 9.52
CA GLU A 215 26.53 -11.98 10.95
C GLU A 215 26.31 -13.29 11.72
N LEU A 216 25.15 -13.94 11.51
CA LEU A 216 24.74 -15.13 12.22
C LEU A 216 25.45 -16.40 11.75
N ARG A 217 25.62 -16.53 10.44
CA ARG A 217 26.22 -17.69 9.76
C ARG A 217 27.26 -17.25 8.70
N PRO A 218 28.49 -16.94 9.14
CA PRO A 218 29.55 -16.50 8.23
C PRO A 218 29.90 -17.53 7.15
N ASP A 219 29.52 -18.79 7.35
CA ASP A 219 29.70 -19.92 6.44
C ASP A 219 28.56 -20.03 5.41
N ALA A 220 27.46 -19.33 5.58
CA ALA A 220 26.35 -19.33 4.63
C ALA A 220 26.75 -18.74 3.27
N THR A 221 26.17 -19.30 2.20
CA THR A 221 26.39 -18.85 0.82
C THR A 221 25.07 -18.43 0.19
N ILE A 222 24.99 -17.20 -0.29
CA ILE A 222 23.90 -16.75 -1.16
C ILE A 222 24.28 -17.13 -2.61
N ILE A 223 23.64 -18.17 -3.14
CA ILE A 223 23.91 -18.71 -4.49
C ILE A 223 23.41 -17.76 -5.55
N SER A 224 22.18 -17.22 -5.38
CA SER A 224 21.58 -16.30 -6.35
C SER A 224 20.52 -15.41 -5.69
N GLN A 225 20.35 -14.20 -6.24
CA GLN A 225 19.23 -13.30 -6.02
C GLN A 225 18.45 -13.23 -7.34
N GLU A 226 17.18 -13.65 -7.31
CA GLU A 226 16.35 -13.79 -8.50
C GLU A 226 15.12 -12.89 -8.44
N GLU A 227 14.65 -12.46 -9.60
CA GLU A 227 13.37 -11.79 -9.74
C GLU A 227 12.33 -12.71 -10.38
N ASN A 228 11.08 -12.65 -9.88
CA ASN A 228 9.97 -13.42 -10.43
C ASN A 228 8.92 -12.56 -11.15
N ASN A 229 8.96 -11.23 -11.01
CA ASN A 229 7.97 -10.29 -11.54
C ASN A 229 6.53 -10.62 -11.07
N SER A 230 6.37 -11.01 -9.81
CA SER A 230 5.11 -11.45 -9.19
C SER A 230 4.41 -12.57 -9.97
N ASP A 231 5.20 -13.56 -10.41
CA ASP A 231 4.74 -14.70 -11.20
C ASP A 231 5.24 -16.02 -10.59
N ALA A 232 4.31 -16.80 -10.02
CA ALA A 232 4.61 -18.09 -9.40
C ALA A 232 5.21 -19.10 -10.38
N SER A 233 4.80 -19.10 -11.65
CA SER A 233 5.34 -20.02 -12.67
C SER A 233 6.80 -19.69 -12.96
N LYS A 234 7.15 -18.40 -13.07
CA LYS A 234 8.54 -17.98 -13.25
C LYS A 234 9.41 -18.37 -12.05
N THR A 235 8.85 -18.30 -10.83
CA THR A 235 9.54 -18.78 -9.63
C THR A 235 9.90 -20.24 -9.76
N SER A 236 8.93 -21.11 -10.08
CA SER A 236 9.14 -22.55 -10.25
C SER A 236 10.17 -22.86 -11.32
N ASP A 237 10.08 -22.22 -12.49
CA ASP A 237 10.98 -22.43 -13.62
C ASP A 237 12.43 -22.05 -13.26
N LYS A 238 12.63 -20.85 -12.69
CA LYS A 238 13.96 -20.35 -12.28
C LYS A 238 14.56 -21.24 -11.20
N LEU A 239 13.81 -21.54 -10.14
CA LEU A 239 14.31 -22.38 -9.04
C LEU A 239 14.64 -23.79 -9.52
N SER A 240 13.82 -24.38 -10.39
CA SER A 240 14.10 -25.70 -11.00
C SER A 240 15.40 -25.70 -11.80
N ALA A 241 15.68 -24.64 -12.55
CA ALA A 241 16.92 -24.50 -13.29
C ALA A 241 18.14 -24.32 -12.37
N LEU A 242 17.99 -23.52 -11.30
CA LEU A 242 19.04 -23.30 -10.30
C LEU A 242 19.39 -24.55 -9.54
N ILE A 243 18.42 -25.32 -9.03
CA ILE A 243 18.67 -26.58 -8.32
C ILE A 243 19.41 -27.60 -9.22
N LYS A 244 19.13 -27.64 -10.51
CA LYS A 244 19.85 -28.49 -11.47
C LYS A 244 21.31 -28.05 -11.67
N SER A 245 21.57 -26.73 -11.63
CA SER A 245 22.89 -26.15 -11.85
C SER A 245 23.75 -26.12 -10.58
N TYR A 246 23.10 -25.98 -9.44
CA TYR A 246 23.71 -25.87 -8.10
C TYR A 246 23.00 -26.85 -7.15
N PRO A 247 23.37 -28.15 -7.19
CA PRO A 247 22.71 -29.19 -6.38
C PRO A 247 22.86 -29.00 -4.87
N GLU A 248 23.79 -28.13 -4.45
CA GLU A 248 24.01 -27.76 -3.06
C GLU A 248 22.95 -26.81 -2.50
N ILE A 249 22.08 -26.22 -3.33
CA ILE A 249 20.97 -25.37 -2.87
C ILE A 249 20.07 -26.18 -1.94
N ASN A 250 19.93 -25.70 -0.71
CA ASN A 250 19.08 -26.30 0.31
C ASN A 250 18.19 -25.30 1.05
N CYS A 251 18.26 -24.00 0.69
CA CYS A 251 17.46 -22.95 1.29
C CYS A 251 16.85 -22.02 0.23
N VAL A 252 15.62 -21.57 0.46
CA VAL A 252 14.95 -20.53 -0.35
C VAL A 252 14.31 -19.52 0.58
N VAL A 253 14.53 -18.22 0.29
CA VAL A 253 13.87 -17.12 0.98
C VAL A 253 13.12 -16.27 -0.03
N CYS A 254 11.89 -15.91 0.28
CA CYS A 254 10.98 -15.19 -0.61
C CYS A 254 10.69 -13.79 -0.10
N TYR A 255 10.71 -12.80 -1.02
CA TYR A 255 10.18 -11.44 -0.81
C TYR A 255 9.27 -11.03 -1.97
N ASP A 256 8.26 -11.85 -2.22
CA ASP A 256 7.17 -11.58 -3.16
C ASP A 256 6.06 -12.59 -2.85
N GLY A 257 4.82 -12.15 -2.68
CA GLY A 257 3.70 -13.01 -2.26
C GLY A 257 3.41 -14.19 -3.20
N TYR A 258 3.83 -14.11 -4.48
CA TYR A 258 3.70 -15.20 -5.45
C TYR A 258 4.87 -16.19 -5.41
N ALA A 259 6.02 -15.79 -4.85
CA ALA A 259 7.20 -16.63 -4.79
C ALA A 259 6.97 -17.91 -3.96
N PRO A 260 6.41 -17.84 -2.72
CA PRO A 260 6.15 -19.06 -1.93
C PRO A 260 5.21 -20.02 -2.63
N VAL A 261 4.22 -19.51 -3.39
CA VAL A 261 3.30 -20.34 -4.18
C VAL A 261 4.06 -21.14 -5.24
N GLY A 262 4.96 -20.47 -5.98
CA GLY A 262 5.78 -21.13 -6.99
C GLY A 262 6.81 -22.11 -6.40
N VAL A 263 7.43 -21.75 -5.28
CA VAL A 263 8.37 -22.63 -4.55
C VAL A 263 7.63 -23.86 -4.04
N GLY A 264 6.49 -23.70 -3.37
CA GLY A 264 5.70 -24.80 -2.82
C GLY A 264 5.21 -25.77 -3.89
N ALA A 265 4.80 -25.26 -5.06
CA ALA A 265 4.45 -26.08 -6.20
C ALA A 265 5.63 -26.96 -6.66
N LEU A 266 6.82 -26.38 -6.83
CA LEU A 266 8.02 -27.09 -7.23
C LEU A 266 8.48 -28.12 -6.18
N VAL A 267 8.46 -27.72 -4.89
CA VAL A 267 8.81 -28.62 -3.76
C VAL A 267 7.91 -29.83 -3.76
N THR A 268 6.61 -29.65 -3.99
CA THR A 268 5.63 -30.74 -4.08
C THR A 268 5.89 -31.62 -5.30
N GLU A 269 6.10 -31.03 -6.48
CA GLU A 269 6.34 -31.76 -7.73
C GLU A 269 7.59 -32.63 -7.66
N LEU A 270 8.67 -32.10 -7.08
CA LEU A 270 9.98 -32.78 -7.04
C LEU A 270 10.23 -33.57 -5.73
N ASN A 271 9.27 -33.54 -4.77
CA ASN A 271 9.38 -34.13 -3.45
C ASN A 271 10.65 -33.69 -2.70
N LEU A 272 10.76 -32.36 -2.50
CA LEU A 272 11.93 -31.72 -1.89
C LEU A 272 11.70 -31.29 -0.42
N GLN A 273 10.58 -31.64 0.23
CA GLN A 273 10.20 -31.21 1.58
C GLN A 273 11.28 -31.47 2.65
N ASP A 274 11.97 -32.63 2.53
CA ASP A 274 13.05 -32.99 3.46
C ASP A 274 14.44 -32.49 3.04
N LYS A 275 14.54 -31.66 2.01
CA LYS A 275 15.81 -31.24 1.41
C LYS A 275 15.95 -29.75 1.24
N LEU A 276 14.86 -29.02 1.30
CA LEU A 276 14.81 -27.61 0.99
C LEU A 276 14.09 -26.86 2.10
N HIS A 277 14.81 -26.03 2.85
CA HIS A 277 14.24 -25.10 3.81
C HIS A 277 13.68 -23.88 3.12
N VAL A 278 12.44 -23.50 3.42
CA VAL A 278 11.75 -22.41 2.73
C VAL A 278 11.15 -21.43 3.73
N VAL A 279 11.59 -20.19 3.66
CA VAL A 279 10.99 -19.05 4.35
C VAL A 279 10.16 -18.25 3.34
N GLY A 280 8.85 -18.33 3.46
CA GLY A 280 7.90 -17.56 2.67
C GLY A 280 7.72 -16.14 3.14
N VAL A 281 6.92 -15.37 2.41
CA VAL A 281 6.43 -14.05 2.78
C VAL A 281 4.95 -13.95 2.46
N ASP A 282 4.24 -13.10 3.18
CA ASP A 282 2.80 -12.86 3.08
C ASP A 282 1.94 -14.09 3.45
N ASP A 283 0.64 -13.90 3.46
CA ASP A 283 -0.36 -14.84 3.96
C ASP A 283 -1.33 -15.31 2.87
N ASP A 284 -0.84 -15.43 1.62
CA ASP A 284 -1.64 -16.01 0.53
C ASP A 284 -2.20 -17.40 0.96
N PRO A 285 -3.49 -17.70 0.71
CA PRO A 285 -4.11 -18.95 1.14
C PRO A 285 -3.37 -20.20 0.67
N GLN A 286 -2.75 -20.18 -0.52
CA GLN A 286 -1.98 -21.31 -1.03
C GLN A 286 -0.63 -21.43 -0.30
N THR A 287 -0.01 -20.31 0.04
CA THR A 287 1.21 -20.28 0.88
C THR A 287 0.92 -20.87 2.25
N LEU A 288 -0.14 -20.41 2.92
CA LEU A 288 -0.58 -20.95 4.21
C LEU A 288 -0.90 -22.44 4.13
N LYS A 289 -1.51 -22.90 3.03
CA LYS A 289 -1.74 -24.33 2.80
C LYS A 289 -0.44 -25.12 2.72
N TYR A 290 0.57 -24.62 2.02
CA TYR A 290 1.88 -25.26 1.95
C TYR A 290 2.59 -25.28 3.31
N VAL A 291 2.47 -24.24 4.13
CA VAL A 291 2.98 -24.25 5.52
C VAL A 291 2.26 -25.29 6.35
N LYS A 292 0.93 -25.34 6.29
CA LYS A 292 0.12 -26.33 7.01
C LYS A 292 0.47 -27.76 6.65
N ASP A 293 0.70 -28.02 5.38
CA ASP A 293 1.04 -29.36 4.87
C ASP A 293 2.53 -29.72 5.08
N GLY A 294 3.34 -28.79 5.55
CA GLY A 294 4.79 -28.97 5.74
C GLY A 294 5.56 -29.06 4.42
N VAL A 295 5.04 -28.42 3.37
CA VAL A 295 5.70 -28.27 2.06
C VAL A 295 6.74 -27.16 2.10
N ILE A 296 6.44 -26.08 2.82
CA ILE A 296 7.37 -25.00 3.20
C ILE A 296 7.37 -24.85 4.71
N ASP A 297 8.48 -24.38 5.28
CA ASP A 297 8.67 -24.40 6.74
C ASP A 297 7.80 -23.35 7.44
N CYS A 298 7.79 -22.13 6.92
CA CYS A 298 7.03 -21.02 7.47
C CYS A 298 6.81 -19.90 6.45
N THR A 299 5.97 -18.93 6.80
CA THR A 299 5.87 -17.67 6.10
C THR A 299 5.91 -16.51 7.10
N ILE A 300 6.40 -15.33 6.67
CA ILE A 300 6.41 -14.10 7.46
C ILE A 300 5.40 -13.15 6.82
N ALA A 301 4.24 -13.02 7.45
CA ALA A 301 3.19 -12.12 6.99
C ALA A 301 3.49 -10.68 7.39
N GLN A 302 3.17 -9.75 6.49
CA GLN A 302 3.09 -8.33 6.76
C GLN A 302 1.69 -8.01 7.31
N ASP A 303 1.57 -7.16 8.31
CA ASP A 303 0.26 -6.89 8.90
C ASP A 303 -0.50 -5.78 8.14
N PHE A 304 -1.06 -6.13 7.00
CA PHE A 304 -1.84 -5.20 6.16
C PHE A 304 -3.13 -4.70 6.84
N TYR A 305 -3.72 -5.49 7.75
CA TYR A 305 -4.85 -5.00 8.54
C TYR A 305 -4.42 -3.82 9.41
N THR A 306 -3.34 -3.99 10.15
CA THR A 306 -2.76 -2.91 10.98
C THR A 306 -2.33 -1.71 10.13
N MET A 307 -1.75 -1.92 8.93
CA MET A 307 -1.44 -0.83 8.01
C MET A 307 -2.68 -0.01 7.65
N GLY A 308 -3.77 -0.67 7.25
CA GLY A 308 -5.02 0.02 6.92
C GLY A 308 -5.63 0.75 8.10
N TYR A 309 -5.65 0.13 9.27
CA TYR A 309 -6.20 0.69 10.49
C TYR A 309 -5.37 1.89 10.98
N GLU A 310 -4.06 1.74 11.10
CA GLU A 310 -3.17 2.79 11.59
C GLU A 310 -3.09 3.99 10.62
N CYS A 311 -3.27 3.80 9.32
CA CYS A 311 -3.36 4.92 8.39
C CYS A 311 -4.43 5.94 8.80
N VAL A 312 -5.60 5.48 9.23
CA VAL A 312 -6.71 6.34 9.67
C VAL A 312 -6.45 6.90 11.07
N MET A 313 -5.95 6.07 11.98
CA MET A 313 -5.67 6.48 13.37
C MET A 313 -4.56 7.55 13.43
N LEU A 314 -3.51 7.40 12.61
CA LEU A 314 -2.46 8.41 12.50
C LEU A 314 -2.96 9.69 11.81
N ALA A 315 -3.76 9.56 10.75
CA ALA A 315 -4.39 10.71 10.11
C ALA A 315 -5.28 11.49 11.10
N ASN A 316 -6.02 10.79 11.96
CA ASN A 316 -6.81 11.43 13.00
C ASN A 316 -5.96 12.22 14.00
N LYS A 317 -4.82 11.67 14.43
CA LYS A 317 -3.86 12.37 15.30
C LYS A 317 -3.31 13.62 14.64
N VAL A 318 -2.87 13.51 13.38
CA VAL A 318 -2.38 14.65 12.59
C VAL A 318 -3.43 15.76 12.49
N LEU A 319 -4.68 15.41 12.16
CA LEU A 319 -5.79 16.38 12.03
C LEU A 319 -6.21 17.00 13.37
N ASN A 320 -5.87 16.37 14.49
CA ASN A 320 -6.05 16.92 15.83
C ASN A 320 -4.84 17.77 16.29
N GLY A 321 -3.81 17.90 15.47
CA GLY A 321 -2.59 18.64 15.81
C GLY A 321 -1.67 17.90 16.78
N GLU A 322 -1.81 16.59 16.90
CA GLU A 322 -0.93 15.75 17.70
C GLU A 322 0.38 15.44 16.95
N GLU A 323 1.48 15.35 17.68
CA GLU A 323 2.74 14.88 17.10
C GLU A 323 2.68 13.37 16.85
N VAL A 324 3.06 12.94 15.64
CA VAL A 324 3.16 11.53 15.26
C VAL A 324 4.59 11.21 14.83
N PRO A 325 5.12 10.01 15.11
CA PRO A 325 6.38 9.58 14.51
C PRO A 325 6.24 9.56 12.98
N PHE A 326 7.33 9.89 12.28
CA PHE A 326 7.30 9.83 10.81
C PHE A 326 7.22 8.38 10.32
N ASP A 327 8.03 7.48 10.92
CA ASP A 327 8.06 6.05 10.60
C ASP A 327 7.29 5.26 11.67
N ASN A 328 6.31 4.47 11.23
CA ASN A 328 5.51 3.61 12.10
C ASN A 328 5.55 2.18 11.54
N ASP A 329 6.18 1.27 12.28
CA ASP A 329 6.27 -0.14 11.89
C ASP A 329 4.97 -0.88 12.24
N SER A 330 4.31 -1.46 11.23
CA SER A 330 3.14 -2.32 11.43
C SER A 330 3.50 -3.71 11.97
N GLY A 331 4.80 -4.04 12.00
CA GLY A 331 5.29 -5.34 12.41
C GLY A 331 5.18 -6.43 11.35
N THR A 332 5.60 -7.62 11.78
CA THR A 332 5.52 -8.86 10.99
C THR A 332 5.07 -10.00 11.89
N ILE A 333 4.40 -10.99 11.30
CA ILE A 333 3.90 -12.18 11.99
C ILE A 333 4.56 -13.40 11.39
N LEU A 334 5.36 -14.13 12.18
CA LEU A 334 5.87 -15.44 11.78
C LEU A 334 4.74 -16.46 11.92
N ILE A 335 4.46 -17.17 10.84
CA ILE A 335 3.40 -18.20 10.77
C ILE A 335 4.08 -19.53 10.47
N THR A 336 4.08 -20.41 11.45
CA THR A 336 4.53 -21.79 11.34
C THR A 336 3.34 -22.71 11.13
N LYS A 337 3.61 -24.01 10.91
CA LYS A 337 2.56 -25.02 10.76
C LYS A 337 1.55 -25.03 11.91
N ASP A 338 2.01 -24.78 13.13
CA ASP A 338 1.17 -24.80 14.32
C ASP A 338 0.25 -23.57 14.42
N ASP A 339 0.62 -22.48 13.75
CA ASP A 339 -0.10 -21.20 13.79
C ASP A 339 -1.19 -21.07 12.72
N VAL A 340 -1.06 -21.80 11.59
CA VAL A 340 -1.90 -21.56 10.38
C VAL A 340 -3.39 -21.63 10.68
N ASP A 341 -3.85 -22.59 11.46
CA ASP A 341 -5.30 -22.75 11.71
C ASP A 341 -5.88 -21.58 12.52
N SER A 342 -5.20 -21.15 13.60
CA SER A 342 -5.63 -20.02 14.40
C SER A 342 -5.53 -18.72 13.62
N TYR A 343 -4.40 -18.50 12.93
CA TYR A 343 -4.16 -17.33 12.10
C TYR A 343 -5.23 -17.16 11.02
N SER A 344 -5.51 -18.25 10.28
CA SER A 344 -6.50 -18.23 9.21
C SER A 344 -7.93 -17.98 9.75
N ALA A 345 -8.28 -18.59 10.88
CA ALA A 345 -9.59 -18.42 11.50
C ALA A 345 -9.83 -16.98 11.98
N GLU A 346 -8.83 -16.36 12.62
CA GLU A 346 -8.89 -14.98 13.11
C GLU A 346 -9.07 -13.97 11.97
N ARG A 347 -8.51 -14.26 10.79
CA ARG A 347 -8.53 -13.37 9.62
C ARG A 347 -9.57 -13.74 8.56
N GLY A 348 -10.33 -14.81 8.77
CA GLY A 348 -11.33 -15.28 7.81
C GLY A 348 -10.72 -15.76 6.49
N ILE A 349 -9.49 -16.32 6.54
CA ILE A 349 -8.80 -16.84 5.36
C ILE A 349 -9.22 -18.29 5.16
N GLU A 350 -9.82 -18.60 4.00
CA GLU A 350 -10.17 -19.95 3.60
C GLU A 350 -9.01 -20.60 2.83
N LEU A 351 -8.49 -21.70 3.37
CA LEU A 351 -7.41 -22.45 2.71
C LEU A 351 -7.95 -23.30 1.55
N PRO A 352 -7.22 -23.42 0.45
CA PRO A 352 -7.55 -24.36 -0.63
C PRO A 352 -7.66 -25.81 -0.13
N GLN A 353 -8.54 -26.60 -0.78
CA GLN A 353 -8.77 -28.02 -0.44
C GLN A 353 -7.62 -28.91 -0.89
#